data_cfd93dada7073d4b031ae89d80c76732
#
_entry.id   cfd93dada7073d4b031ae89d80c76732
#
_cell.length_a   1.000
_cell.length_b   1.000
_cell.length_c   1.000
_cell.angle_alpha   90.00
_cell.angle_beta   90.00
_cell.angle_gamma   90.00
#
_symmetry.space_group_name_H-M   'P 1'
#
loop_
_entity.id
_entity.type
_entity.pdbx_description
1 polymer ?
#
loop_
_entity_poly.entity_id
_entity_poly.type
_entity_poly.pdbx_seq_one_letter_code
_entity_poly.pdbx_strand_id
1 'polypeptide(L)'
;PAQRGNMRDYLGSLDWAELSRIRQSLRQREGEVRIPRFNLSWGVKDLVDQLRAMGMGLAFSDAADFSGITGKRDLAIDKVLHKAVIEVDEKGTKAAAVTVVGMKATSSMHMDREIPFRFIADRPFVFVIVDTRTGMPVFTGVMHSPA
;
A
#
# COMPACT_ATOMS: atom_id res chain seq x y z
N PRO A 1 -3.50 -14.48 15.53
CA PRO A 1 -4.83 -13.89 15.53
C PRO A 1 -4.71 -12.50 16.12
N ALA A 2 -4.78 -11.47 15.24
CA ALA A 2 -4.80 -10.10 15.70
C ALA A 2 -6.01 -9.91 16.61
N GLN A 3 -5.77 -9.43 17.81
CA GLN A 3 -6.82 -9.01 18.74
C GLN A 3 -7.75 -8.05 17.99
N ARG A 4 -9.04 -8.09 18.32
CA ARG A 4 -10.07 -7.18 17.80
C ARG A 4 -9.76 -5.74 18.23
N GLY A 5 -8.74 -5.13 17.64
CA GLY A 5 -8.42 -3.72 17.80
C GLY A 5 -9.26 -2.89 16.84
N ASN A 6 -9.53 -1.66 17.23
CA ASN A 6 -10.13 -0.68 16.35
C ASN A 6 -9.17 -0.39 15.17
N MET A 7 -9.67 -0.49 13.94
CA MET A 7 -8.86 -0.19 12.72
C MET A 7 -8.20 1.19 12.78
N ARG A 8 -8.87 2.17 13.37
CA ARG A 8 -8.34 3.53 13.52
C ARG A 8 -7.12 3.56 14.44
N ASP A 9 -7.14 2.83 15.55
CA ASP A 9 -6.03 2.76 16.50
C ASP A 9 -4.83 2.04 15.87
N TYR A 10 -5.09 0.97 15.11
CA TYR A 10 -4.06 0.28 14.34
C TYR A 10 -3.40 1.17 13.30
N LEU A 11 -4.19 1.95 12.54
CA LEU A 11 -3.66 2.89 11.56
C LEU A 11 -2.81 3.99 12.22
N GLY A 12 -3.21 4.46 13.40
CA GLY A 12 -2.44 5.45 14.17
C GLY A 12 -1.09 4.92 14.69
N SER A 13 -0.97 3.60 14.86
CA SER A 13 0.28 2.94 15.28
C SER A 13 1.16 2.47 14.11
N LEU A 14 0.67 2.55 12.88
CA LEU A 14 1.38 2.07 11.70
C LEU A 14 2.40 3.11 11.22
N ASP A 15 3.59 3.03 11.76
CA ASP A 15 4.73 3.85 11.35
C ASP A 15 5.72 3.06 10.46
N TRP A 16 6.80 3.74 10.06
CA TRP A 16 7.86 3.12 9.26
C TRP A 16 8.57 1.97 9.98
N ALA A 17 8.75 2.07 11.27
CA ALA A 17 9.41 1.03 12.06
C ALA A 17 8.57 -0.25 12.09
N GLU A 18 7.26 -0.11 12.31
CA GLU A 18 6.32 -1.23 12.31
C GLU A 18 6.21 -1.89 10.93
N LEU A 19 6.11 -1.10 9.86
CA LEU A 19 6.11 -1.63 8.48
C LEU A 19 7.39 -2.41 8.18
N SER A 20 8.54 -1.88 8.60
CA SER A 20 9.83 -2.54 8.41
C SER A 20 9.91 -3.84 9.20
N ARG A 21 9.42 -3.86 10.45
CA ARG A 21 9.35 -5.05 11.30
C ARG A 21 8.47 -6.13 10.68
N ILE A 22 7.27 -5.76 10.20
CA ILE A 22 6.36 -6.68 9.52
C ILE A 22 7.06 -7.28 8.29
N ARG A 23 7.66 -6.46 7.44
CA ARG A 23 8.38 -6.91 6.24
C ARG A 23 9.50 -7.91 6.55
N GLN A 24 10.31 -7.63 7.57
CA GLN A 24 11.40 -8.50 7.99
C GLN A 24 10.91 -9.83 8.59
N SER A 25 9.71 -9.84 9.14
CA SER A 25 9.10 -11.05 9.70
C SER A 25 8.51 -11.99 8.65
N LEU A 26 8.29 -11.52 7.42
CA LEU A 26 7.72 -12.33 6.36
C LEU A 26 8.64 -13.51 6.01
N ARG A 27 8.05 -14.68 5.85
CA ARG A 27 8.73 -15.90 5.42
C ARG A 27 7.95 -16.53 4.29
N GLN A 28 8.65 -17.08 3.33
CA GLN A 28 8.02 -17.85 2.27
C GLN A 28 7.46 -19.15 2.86
N ARG A 29 6.18 -19.39 2.64
CA ARG A 29 5.47 -20.60 3.07
C ARG A 29 4.50 -21.03 1.98
N GLU A 30 4.30 -22.33 1.86
CA GLU A 30 3.21 -22.86 1.04
C GLU A 30 1.89 -22.69 1.79
N GLY A 31 0.84 -22.28 1.05
CA GLY A 31 -0.47 -22.09 1.66
C GLY A 31 -1.48 -21.49 0.72
N GLU A 32 -2.65 -21.24 1.27
CA GLU A 32 -3.77 -20.62 0.59
C GLU A 32 -3.90 -19.15 1.02
N VAL A 33 -3.97 -18.26 0.01
CA VAL A 33 -4.24 -16.84 0.22
C VAL A 33 -5.49 -16.47 -0.57
N ARG A 34 -6.51 -15.97 0.11
CA ARG A 34 -7.72 -15.43 -0.51
C ARG A 34 -7.83 -13.95 -0.17
N ILE A 35 -7.76 -13.13 -1.21
CA ILE A 35 -7.96 -11.68 -1.15
C ILE A 35 -9.11 -11.37 -2.11
N PRO A 36 -10.10 -10.56 -1.73
CA PRO A 36 -11.19 -10.18 -2.64
C PRO A 36 -10.63 -9.41 -3.84
N ARG A 37 -11.31 -9.50 -4.97
CA ARG A 37 -11.10 -8.53 -6.06
C ARG A 37 -11.64 -7.19 -5.61
N PHE A 38 -10.93 -6.13 -5.90
CA PHE A 38 -11.44 -4.80 -5.63
C PHE A 38 -10.89 -3.76 -6.59
N ASN A 39 -11.69 -2.72 -6.76
CA ASN A 39 -11.30 -1.50 -7.44
C ASN A 39 -11.58 -0.34 -6.50
N LEU A 40 -10.53 0.34 -6.06
CA LEU A 40 -10.63 1.52 -5.21
C LEU A 40 -10.16 2.73 -5.99
N SER A 41 -11.00 3.75 -6.02
CA SER A 41 -10.65 5.07 -6.56
C SER A 41 -10.75 6.10 -5.45
N TRP A 42 -9.61 6.63 -5.04
CA TRP A 42 -9.54 7.79 -4.19
C TRP A 42 -9.59 9.03 -5.10
N GLY A 43 -10.70 9.77 -5.03
CA GLY A 43 -10.96 10.91 -5.90
C GLY A 43 -9.91 12.01 -5.76
N VAL A 44 -9.97 12.98 -6.67
CA VAL A 44 -9.03 14.11 -6.68
C VAL A 44 -9.09 14.85 -5.34
N LYS A 45 -7.95 14.98 -4.68
CA LYS A 45 -7.77 15.72 -3.42
C LYS A 45 -6.67 16.75 -3.61
N ASP A 46 -6.89 17.94 -3.06
CA ASP A 46 -5.84 18.92 -2.91
C ASP A 46 -5.01 18.58 -1.67
N LEU A 47 -3.70 18.51 -1.81
CA LEU A 47 -2.75 18.14 -0.78
C LEU A 47 -1.99 19.34 -0.19
N VAL A 48 -2.32 20.56 -0.55
CA VAL A 48 -1.58 21.76 -0.13
C VAL A 48 -1.47 21.86 1.39
N ASP A 49 -2.59 21.68 2.11
CA ASP A 49 -2.60 21.79 3.57
C ASP A 49 -1.77 20.69 4.24
N GLN A 50 -1.84 19.45 3.73
CA GLN A 50 -1.05 18.34 4.22
C GLN A 50 0.45 18.57 4.01
N LEU A 51 0.82 19.05 2.82
CA LEU A 51 2.22 19.35 2.50
C LEU A 51 2.77 20.53 3.31
N ARG A 52 1.95 21.55 3.56
CA ARG A 52 2.29 22.64 4.49
C ARG A 52 2.56 22.12 5.90
N ALA A 53 1.68 21.26 6.40
CA ALA A 53 1.83 20.62 7.72
C ALA A 53 3.10 19.75 7.81
N MET A 54 3.54 19.18 6.69
CA MET A 54 4.78 18.40 6.57
C MET A 54 6.04 19.25 6.38
N GLY A 55 5.93 20.58 6.44
CA GLY A 55 7.07 21.50 6.38
C GLY A 55 7.33 22.15 5.01
N MET A 56 6.50 21.89 3.99
CA MET A 56 6.64 22.48 2.65
C MET A 56 6.00 23.89 2.53
N GLY A 57 5.80 24.60 3.64
CA GLY A 57 5.06 25.87 3.64
C GLY A 57 5.63 26.93 2.68
N LEU A 58 6.95 26.99 2.52
CA LEU A 58 7.64 27.97 1.68
C LEU A 58 7.19 27.88 0.21
N ALA A 59 7.04 26.66 -0.33
CA ALA A 59 6.67 26.45 -1.74
C ALA A 59 5.29 27.00 -2.14
N PHE A 60 4.43 27.24 -1.15
CA PHE A 60 3.06 27.72 -1.30
C PHE A 60 2.90 29.21 -0.87
N SER A 61 4.00 29.95 -0.71
CA SER A 61 4.00 31.33 -0.27
C SER A 61 4.62 32.25 -1.30
N ASP A 62 4.41 33.56 -1.14
CA ASP A 62 5.03 34.58 -2.00
C ASP A 62 6.56 34.62 -1.90
N ALA A 63 7.13 33.95 -0.89
CA ALA A 63 8.58 33.81 -0.73
C ALA A 63 9.16 32.59 -1.47
N ALA A 64 8.34 31.84 -2.21
CA ALA A 64 8.79 30.70 -3.01
C ALA A 64 9.81 31.13 -4.08
N ASP A 65 10.76 30.28 -4.34
CA ASP A 65 11.77 30.52 -5.39
C ASP A 65 11.69 29.43 -6.46
N PHE A 66 10.92 29.70 -7.49
CA PHE A 66 10.83 28.89 -8.70
C PHE A 66 11.49 29.61 -9.90
N SER A 67 12.47 30.47 -9.65
CA SER A 67 13.17 31.25 -10.70
C SER A 67 13.88 30.38 -11.74
N GLY A 68 14.16 29.11 -11.41
CA GLY A 68 14.64 28.13 -12.40
C GLY A 68 13.64 27.83 -13.54
N ILE A 69 12.35 28.19 -13.39
CA ILE A 69 11.32 27.98 -14.42
C ILE A 69 11.20 29.24 -15.29
N THR A 70 11.06 30.43 -14.69
CA THR A 70 10.75 31.67 -15.40
C THR A 70 11.90 32.68 -15.42
N GLY A 71 12.97 32.44 -14.67
CA GLY A 71 14.06 33.40 -14.44
C GLY A 71 13.71 34.50 -13.41
N LYS A 72 12.51 34.46 -12.81
CA LYS A 72 12.01 35.42 -11.83
C LYS A 72 11.39 34.71 -10.62
N ARG A 73 11.29 35.41 -9.50
CA ARG A 73 10.63 34.93 -8.28
C ARG A 73 9.16 35.40 -8.24
N ASP A 74 8.40 34.99 -9.21
CA ASP A 74 7.00 35.39 -9.40
C ASP A 74 6.03 34.19 -9.41
N LEU A 75 6.51 33.02 -9.03
CA LEU A 75 5.71 31.79 -8.99
C LEU A 75 5.68 31.19 -7.60
N ALA A 76 4.50 30.71 -7.21
CA ALA A 76 4.27 29.84 -6.08
C ALA A 76 3.37 28.68 -6.51
N ILE A 77 3.38 27.58 -5.78
CA ILE A 77 2.43 26.48 -6.02
C ILE A 77 1.05 26.89 -5.50
N ASP A 78 0.04 26.89 -6.37
CA ASP A 78 -1.34 27.19 -6.02
C ASP A 78 -2.09 25.91 -5.57
N LYS A 79 -1.91 24.80 -6.31
CA LYS A 79 -2.61 23.53 -6.06
C LYS A 79 -1.71 22.33 -6.26
N VAL A 80 -1.95 21.29 -5.45
CA VAL A 80 -1.36 19.97 -5.61
C VAL A 80 -2.47 18.93 -5.63
N LEU A 81 -2.90 18.56 -6.83
CA LEU A 81 -3.99 17.62 -6.99
C LEU A 81 -3.47 16.19 -7.09
N HIS A 82 -4.00 15.33 -6.26
CA HIS A 82 -3.67 13.92 -6.23
C HIS A 82 -4.89 13.03 -6.43
N LYS A 83 -4.74 12.00 -7.24
CA LYS A 83 -5.73 10.95 -7.45
C LYS A 83 -5.03 9.60 -7.42
N ALA A 84 -5.58 8.66 -6.66
CA ALA A 84 -5.09 7.29 -6.62
C ALA A 84 -6.18 6.33 -7.08
N VAL A 85 -5.78 5.35 -7.89
CA VAL A 85 -6.63 4.23 -8.30
C VAL A 85 -5.84 2.96 -8.12
N ILE A 86 -6.47 1.95 -7.52
CA ILE A 86 -5.91 0.62 -7.38
C ILE A 86 -6.94 -0.41 -7.82
N GLU A 87 -6.54 -1.31 -8.69
CA GLU A 87 -7.33 -2.44 -9.15
C GLU A 87 -6.57 -3.74 -8.83
N VAL A 88 -7.24 -4.63 -8.12
CA VAL A 88 -6.69 -5.93 -7.70
C VAL A 88 -7.58 -7.05 -8.21
N ASP A 89 -7.01 -7.93 -9.02
CA ASP A 89 -7.66 -9.11 -9.58
C ASP A 89 -6.72 -10.34 -9.50
N GLU A 90 -7.09 -11.47 -10.09
CA GLU A 90 -6.29 -12.69 -10.10
C GLU A 90 -5.03 -12.59 -10.94
N LYS A 91 -4.92 -11.61 -11.83
CA LYS A 91 -3.72 -11.34 -12.63
C LYS A 91 -2.72 -10.48 -11.86
N GLY A 92 -3.09 -10.05 -10.67
CA GLY A 92 -2.30 -9.22 -9.79
C GLY A 92 -2.82 -7.78 -9.69
N THR A 93 -2.03 -6.92 -9.09
CA THR A 93 -2.27 -5.48 -9.14
C THR A 93 -1.79 -4.97 -10.49
N LYS A 94 -2.58 -4.17 -11.18
CA LYS A 94 -2.21 -3.62 -12.51
C LYS A 94 -1.01 -2.68 -12.38
N ALA A 95 0.14 -3.26 -12.17
CA ALA A 95 1.46 -2.61 -12.18
C ALA A 95 2.61 -3.63 -12.17
N ALA A 96 2.38 -4.95 -12.10
CA ALA A 96 3.47 -5.92 -12.13
C ALA A 96 3.05 -7.27 -12.73
N ALA A 97 3.92 -7.84 -13.52
CA ALA A 97 3.77 -9.15 -14.14
C ALA A 97 3.63 -10.26 -13.09
N VAL A 98 2.57 -11.05 -13.19
CA VAL A 98 2.34 -12.23 -12.35
C VAL A 98 3.12 -13.41 -12.91
N THR A 99 4.01 -13.98 -12.11
CA THR A 99 4.55 -15.32 -12.35
C THR A 99 3.67 -16.31 -11.60
N VAL A 100 2.71 -16.93 -12.29
CA VAL A 100 1.95 -18.07 -11.76
C VAL A 100 2.82 -19.31 -11.95
N VAL A 101 3.43 -19.78 -10.86
CA VAL A 101 4.07 -21.10 -10.86
C VAL A 101 3.00 -22.14 -10.55
N GLY A 102 2.44 -22.73 -11.59
CA GLY A 102 1.57 -23.91 -11.48
C GLY A 102 2.42 -25.14 -11.15
N MET A 103 2.44 -25.58 -9.90
CA MET A 103 3.01 -26.88 -9.55
C MET A 103 1.93 -27.95 -9.74
N LYS A 104 2.16 -28.90 -10.67
CA LYS A 104 1.47 -30.17 -10.73
C LYS A 104 2.03 -31.08 -9.63
N ALA A 105 1.18 -31.51 -8.71
CA ALA A 105 1.53 -32.58 -7.78
C ALA A 105 1.60 -33.91 -8.52
N THR A 106 2.79 -34.48 -8.64
CA THR A 106 2.97 -35.86 -9.03
C THR A 106 3.44 -36.66 -7.81
N SER A 107 2.67 -37.72 -7.52
CA SER A 107 2.90 -38.83 -6.58
C SER A 107 2.60 -38.61 -5.10
N SER A 108 1.77 -39.51 -4.66
CA SER A 108 1.35 -39.80 -3.29
C SER A 108 2.46 -40.38 -2.43
N MET A 109 2.82 -39.66 -1.37
CA MET A 109 3.33 -40.22 -0.15
C MET A 109 2.63 -39.48 0.99
N HIS A 110 1.99 -40.25 1.87
CA HIS A 110 1.43 -39.76 3.13
C HIS A 110 2.59 -39.37 4.03
N MET A 111 3.06 -38.15 3.93
CA MET A 111 3.78 -37.49 5.01
C MET A 111 2.78 -36.66 5.81
N ASP A 112 2.90 -36.61 7.11
CA ASP A 112 2.19 -35.67 7.97
C ASP A 112 2.35 -34.28 7.38
N ARG A 113 1.35 -33.85 6.60
CA ARG A 113 1.33 -32.54 5.99
C ARG A 113 1.01 -31.57 7.11
N GLU A 114 2.00 -30.74 7.51
CA GLU A 114 1.71 -29.54 8.28
C GLU A 114 0.51 -28.84 7.64
N ILE A 115 -0.44 -28.40 8.47
CA ILE A 115 -1.63 -27.69 7.99
C ILE A 115 -1.13 -26.49 7.17
N PRO A 116 -1.41 -26.43 5.87
CA PRO A 116 -0.87 -25.36 5.04
C PRO A 116 -1.33 -24.01 5.57
N PHE A 117 -0.45 -23.03 5.51
CA PHE A 117 -0.79 -21.65 5.89
C PHE A 117 -2.05 -21.20 5.16
N ARG A 118 -3.01 -20.63 5.89
CA ARG A 118 -4.26 -20.15 5.33
C ARG A 118 -4.51 -18.71 5.77
N PHE A 119 -4.59 -17.83 4.78
CA PHE A 119 -4.93 -16.41 4.96
C PHE A 119 -6.16 -16.08 4.13
N ILE A 120 -7.23 -15.64 4.80
CA ILE A 120 -8.48 -15.23 4.17
C ILE A 120 -8.78 -13.80 4.61
N ALA A 121 -8.81 -12.87 3.66
CA ALA A 121 -9.14 -11.47 3.88
C ALA A 121 -10.66 -11.25 3.81
N ASP A 122 -11.40 -11.82 4.78
CA ASP A 122 -12.87 -11.80 4.90
C ASP A 122 -13.41 -10.70 5.84
N ARG A 123 -12.51 -9.84 6.32
CA ARG A 123 -12.82 -8.74 7.25
C ARG A 123 -12.03 -7.50 6.86
N PRO A 124 -12.33 -6.32 7.43
CA PRO A 124 -11.57 -5.11 7.14
C PRO A 124 -10.07 -5.32 7.29
N PHE A 125 -9.29 -4.87 6.31
CA PHE A 125 -7.84 -5.02 6.31
C PHE A 125 -7.13 -3.78 5.75
N VAL A 126 -5.91 -3.59 6.19
CA VAL A 126 -4.98 -2.62 5.61
C VAL A 126 -4.10 -3.34 4.59
N PHE A 127 -3.87 -2.69 3.47
CA PHE A 127 -2.88 -3.16 2.50
C PHE A 127 -1.82 -2.10 2.27
N VAL A 128 -0.60 -2.56 2.01
CA VAL A 128 0.53 -1.70 1.65
C VAL A 128 1.23 -2.34 0.47
N ILE A 129 1.40 -1.57 -0.61
CA ILE A 129 2.23 -1.97 -1.75
C ILE A 129 3.61 -1.35 -1.53
N VAL A 130 4.63 -2.19 -1.53
CA VAL A 130 6.00 -1.81 -1.21
C VAL A 130 6.89 -2.08 -2.43
N ASP A 131 7.72 -1.13 -2.80
CA ASP A 131 8.83 -1.39 -3.71
C ASP A 131 9.83 -2.33 -3.03
N THR A 132 9.97 -3.54 -3.56
CA THR A 132 10.81 -4.59 -2.97
C THR A 132 12.29 -4.25 -2.96
N ARG A 133 12.76 -3.40 -3.88
CA ARG A 133 14.16 -2.98 -4.00
C ARG A 133 14.54 -1.95 -2.93
N THR A 134 13.69 -0.95 -2.73
CA THR A 134 13.96 0.15 -1.78
C THR A 134 13.32 -0.08 -0.42
N GLY A 135 12.28 -0.90 -0.37
CA GLY A 135 11.42 -1.09 0.81
C GLY A 135 10.41 0.03 1.02
N MET A 136 10.34 1.01 0.13
CA MET A 136 9.43 2.15 0.27
C MET A 136 7.98 1.75 0.03
N PRO A 137 7.03 2.20 0.87
CA PRO A 137 5.61 2.09 0.57
C PRO A 137 5.26 3.01 -0.59
N VAL A 138 4.65 2.44 -1.63
CA VAL A 138 4.20 3.16 -2.84
C VAL A 138 2.72 3.45 -2.76
N PHE A 139 1.93 2.50 -2.25
CA PHE A 139 0.51 2.66 -1.98
C PHE A 139 0.16 2.09 -0.62
N THR A 140 -0.76 2.76 0.04
CA THR A 140 -1.40 2.25 1.25
C THR A 140 -2.90 2.50 1.18
N GLY A 141 -3.68 1.59 1.72
CA GLY A 141 -5.13 1.73 1.74
C GLY A 141 -5.79 0.82 2.75
N VAL A 142 -7.08 1.10 2.97
CA VAL A 142 -7.94 0.34 3.88
C VAL A 142 -9.12 -0.20 3.09
N MET A 143 -9.32 -1.50 3.17
CA MET A 143 -10.53 -2.17 2.72
C MET A 143 -11.47 -2.34 3.91
N HIS A 144 -12.60 -1.61 3.92
CA HIS A 144 -13.56 -1.66 5.03
C HIS A 144 -14.56 -2.81 4.91
N SER A 145 -14.93 -3.17 3.68
CA SER A 145 -15.93 -4.21 3.42
C SER A 145 -15.43 -5.10 2.29
N PRO A 146 -14.60 -6.11 2.59
CA PRO A 146 -14.28 -7.14 1.61
C PRO A 146 -15.58 -7.91 1.30
N ALA A 147 -15.91 -8.03 0.00
CA ALA A 147 -17.08 -8.76 -0.46
C ALA A 147 -16.79 -10.27 -0.51
#